data_8795d389d1e33a7ec4a79017e1fe588e
#
_entry.id   8795d389d1e33a7ec4a79017e1fe588e
#
_cell.length_a   1.000
_cell.length_b   1.000
_cell.length_c   1.000
_cell.angle_alpha   90.00
_cell.angle_beta   90.00
_cell.angle_gamma   90.00
#
_symmetry.space_group_name_H-M   'P 1'
#
loop_
_entity.id
_entity.type
_entity.pdbx_description
1 polymer ?
#
loop_
_entity_poly.entity_id
_entity_poly.type
_entity_poly.pdbx_seq_one_letter_code
_entity_poly.pdbx_strand_id
1 'polypeptide(L)'
;MPFTTVRDLRMHYEIRGSGPRVLFISGTGGDLRRSPNAFDWPLTKHFEVLAYDQRGLGQTDRPDIPYTMADYAADTDALLQAVGWDRCMVIGVSFGGMVAQEFAIRYQHRVEKLVLCCTSSGGAGGASYPLHEVKGLSLEEYARLVITLADNRRDAAWQAAHQQEFQTLLKDTLTGLQIGADEPGRAMGARRQLEARKDHDTYSRLPTLQMPVLICGGRYDGIAAIDNQEAMLKQIPNATLELFAGGHLFFVQDPKAYERIVAFLQDKDRK
;
A
#
# COMPACT_ATOMS: atom_id res chain seq x y z
N MET A 1 -18.42 11.70 -7.74
CA MET A 1 -17.46 10.82 -7.04
C MET A 1 -18.15 10.31 -5.79
N PRO A 2 -18.15 9.01 -5.57
CA PRO A 2 -18.90 8.48 -4.43
C PRO A 2 -18.16 8.73 -3.11
N PHE A 3 -18.95 9.18 -2.15
CA PHE A 3 -18.59 9.21 -0.75
C PHE A 3 -19.58 8.35 0.02
N THR A 4 -19.12 7.72 1.08
CA THR A 4 -20.00 7.02 2.01
C THR A 4 -19.59 7.31 3.45
N THR A 5 -20.50 7.14 4.39
CA THR A 5 -20.17 7.21 5.81
C THR A 5 -19.66 5.86 6.25
N VAL A 6 -18.44 5.85 6.76
CA VAL A 6 -17.75 4.68 7.29
C VAL A 6 -17.38 4.98 8.73
N ARG A 7 -18.06 4.33 9.67
CA ARG A 7 -17.92 4.64 11.09
C ARG A 7 -18.17 6.15 11.35
N ASP A 8 -17.12 6.87 11.75
CA ASP A 8 -17.12 8.30 12.06
C ASP A 8 -16.60 9.19 10.91
N LEU A 9 -16.38 8.62 9.72
CA LEU A 9 -15.73 9.29 8.58
C LEU A 9 -16.65 9.40 7.38
N ARG A 10 -16.60 10.54 6.70
CA ARG A 10 -17.01 10.65 5.30
C ARG A 10 -15.84 10.20 4.44
N MET A 11 -15.91 9.00 3.89
CA MET A 11 -14.85 8.34 3.15
C MET A 11 -15.07 8.44 1.65
N HIS A 12 -14.03 8.84 0.94
CA HIS A 12 -13.99 8.83 -0.53
C HIS A 12 -13.55 7.45 -1.03
N TYR A 13 -14.29 6.91 -2.00
CA TYR A 13 -13.94 5.66 -2.68
C TYR A 13 -14.32 5.71 -4.15
N GLU A 14 -13.76 4.80 -4.93
CA GLU A 14 -14.15 4.57 -6.32
C GLU A 14 -14.22 3.07 -6.61
N ILE A 15 -15.15 2.67 -7.48
CA ILE A 15 -15.25 1.30 -8.02
C ILE A 15 -15.17 1.41 -9.53
N ARG A 16 -14.25 0.64 -10.14
CA ARG A 16 -14.08 0.60 -11.61
C ARG A 16 -13.86 -0.83 -12.07
N GLY A 17 -14.20 -1.09 -13.34
CA GLY A 17 -14.10 -2.42 -13.95
C GLY A 17 -15.32 -3.28 -13.67
N SER A 18 -15.22 -4.58 -13.93
CA SER A 18 -16.27 -5.58 -13.71
C SER A 18 -15.65 -6.97 -13.52
N GLY A 19 -16.38 -7.88 -12.87
CA GLY A 19 -15.94 -9.26 -12.63
C GLY A 19 -15.73 -9.56 -11.14
N PRO A 20 -14.81 -10.47 -10.79
CA PRO A 20 -14.50 -10.77 -9.38
C PRO A 20 -14.02 -9.53 -8.64
N ARG A 21 -14.36 -9.40 -7.36
CA ARG A 21 -14.13 -8.22 -6.55
C ARG A 21 -12.72 -8.16 -5.99
N VAL A 22 -12.04 -7.04 -6.18
CA VAL A 22 -10.71 -6.76 -5.63
C VAL A 22 -10.73 -5.44 -4.85
N LEU A 23 -10.39 -5.51 -3.57
CA LEU A 23 -10.12 -4.33 -2.75
C LEU A 23 -8.64 -3.98 -2.88
N PHE A 24 -8.33 -2.73 -3.24
CA PHE A 24 -6.99 -2.19 -3.31
C PHE A 24 -6.75 -1.19 -2.18
N ILE A 25 -5.75 -1.47 -1.34
CA ILE A 25 -5.34 -0.61 -0.21
C ILE A 25 -4.01 0.04 -0.55
N SER A 26 -4.02 1.36 -0.75
CA SER A 26 -2.86 2.14 -1.19
C SER A 26 -1.82 2.34 -0.07
N GLY A 27 -0.61 2.70 -0.46
CA GLY A 27 0.52 2.95 0.44
C GLY A 27 0.46 4.27 1.19
N THR A 28 1.59 4.63 1.80
CA THR A 28 1.77 5.90 2.54
C THR A 28 1.41 7.11 1.67
N GLY A 29 0.58 7.99 2.22
CA GLY A 29 0.15 9.22 1.56
C GLY A 29 -0.77 8.99 0.34
N GLY A 30 -1.37 7.80 0.21
CA GLY A 30 -2.27 7.46 -0.89
C GLY A 30 -3.39 8.49 -1.08
N ASP A 31 -3.68 8.81 -2.35
CA ASP A 31 -4.70 9.76 -2.74
C ASP A 31 -5.12 9.39 -4.18
N LEU A 32 -6.38 9.08 -4.39
CA LEU A 32 -6.87 8.59 -5.69
C LEU A 32 -6.77 9.64 -6.82
N ARG A 33 -6.48 10.88 -6.50
CA ARG A 33 -6.16 11.94 -7.49
C ARG A 33 -4.75 11.86 -8.03
N ARG A 34 -3.85 11.10 -7.39
CA ARG A 34 -2.44 10.93 -7.80
C ARG A 34 -2.31 9.76 -8.75
N SER A 35 -1.34 9.85 -9.66
CA SER A 35 -0.93 8.73 -10.50
C SER A 35 0.56 8.41 -10.19
N PRO A 36 0.94 7.13 -10.15
CA PRO A 36 0.07 5.98 -10.35
C PRO A 36 -0.80 5.65 -9.13
N ASN A 37 -2.06 5.25 -9.37
CA ASN A 37 -2.97 4.74 -8.34
C ASN A 37 -3.54 3.36 -8.75
N ALA A 38 -4.48 2.82 -7.98
CA ALA A 38 -5.09 1.50 -8.21
C ALA A 38 -5.63 1.30 -9.64
N PHE A 39 -6.12 2.37 -10.27
CA PHE A 39 -6.78 2.33 -11.57
C PHE A 39 -5.83 2.48 -12.76
N ASP A 40 -4.57 2.80 -12.50
CA ASP A 40 -3.49 2.78 -13.50
C ASP A 40 -2.94 1.35 -13.68
N TRP A 41 -3.27 0.44 -12.77
CA TRP A 41 -2.96 -0.97 -12.91
C TRP A 41 -3.94 -1.64 -13.89
N PRO A 42 -3.53 -2.69 -14.61
CA PRO A 42 -4.41 -3.39 -15.55
C PRO A 42 -5.51 -4.21 -14.88
N LEU A 43 -5.72 -4.06 -13.57
CA LEU A 43 -6.68 -4.81 -12.76
C LEU A 43 -8.12 -4.64 -13.24
N THR A 44 -8.51 -3.42 -13.61
CA THR A 44 -9.88 -3.12 -14.05
C THR A 44 -10.30 -3.80 -15.36
N LYS A 45 -9.34 -4.37 -16.08
CA LYS A 45 -9.60 -5.21 -17.26
C LYS A 45 -10.13 -6.60 -16.89
N HIS A 46 -9.91 -7.03 -15.66
CA HIS A 46 -10.17 -8.41 -15.20
C HIS A 46 -11.07 -8.46 -13.96
N PHE A 47 -11.18 -7.36 -13.20
CA PHE A 47 -11.81 -7.31 -11.89
C PHE A 47 -12.66 -6.06 -11.71
N GLU A 48 -13.65 -6.17 -10.83
CA GLU A 48 -14.31 -5.02 -10.21
C GLU A 48 -13.41 -4.55 -9.04
N VAL A 49 -12.76 -3.40 -9.22
CA VAL A 49 -11.75 -2.88 -8.30
C VAL A 49 -12.34 -1.76 -7.46
N LEU A 50 -12.37 -1.96 -6.13
CA LEU A 50 -12.66 -0.93 -5.13
C LEU A 50 -11.33 -0.37 -4.61
N ALA A 51 -11.15 0.94 -4.71
CA ALA A 51 -10.06 1.67 -4.07
C ALA A 51 -10.62 2.87 -3.31
N TYR A 52 -9.94 3.32 -2.27
CA TYR A 52 -10.41 4.37 -1.40
C TYR A 52 -9.25 5.21 -0.84
N ASP A 53 -9.57 6.44 -0.49
CA ASP A 53 -8.68 7.29 0.29
C ASP A 53 -8.81 6.91 1.76
N GLN A 54 -7.73 6.45 2.36
CA GLN A 54 -7.73 5.98 3.74
C GLN A 54 -7.96 7.15 4.72
N ARG A 55 -8.38 6.85 5.94
CA ARG A 55 -8.46 7.78 7.08
C ARG A 55 -7.29 8.78 7.08
N GLY A 56 -7.58 10.08 7.13
CA GLY A 56 -6.57 11.13 7.18
C GLY A 56 -5.94 11.50 5.83
N LEU A 57 -6.30 10.84 4.73
CA LEU A 57 -5.67 11.00 3.42
C LEU A 57 -6.67 11.37 2.33
N GLY A 58 -6.12 11.83 1.20
CA GLY A 58 -6.88 12.12 0.00
C GLY A 58 -8.08 13.03 0.26
N GLN A 59 -9.24 12.61 -0.14
CA GLN A 59 -10.52 13.32 0.01
C GLN A 59 -11.36 12.82 1.20
N THR A 60 -10.84 11.82 1.94
CA THR A 60 -11.46 11.29 3.17
C THR A 60 -11.23 12.23 4.35
N ASP A 61 -12.14 12.23 5.31
CA ASP A 61 -12.07 13.01 6.53
C ASP A 61 -10.75 12.77 7.29
N ARG A 62 -10.31 13.81 7.99
CA ARG A 62 -9.02 13.88 8.69
C ARG A 62 -9.23 14.30 10.16
N PRO A 63 -9.82 13.42 11.00
CA PRO A 63 -9.98 13.75 12.42
C PRO A 63 -8.62 13.90 13.11
N ASP A 64 -8.45 14.93 13.95
CA ASP A 64 -7.21 15.14 14.71
C ASP A 64 -7.21 14.32 16.00
N ILE A 65 -7.18 13.03 15.85
CA ILE A 65 -7.05 12.02 16.91
C ILE A 65 -5.93 11.05 16.56
N PRO A 66 -5.35 10.31 17.50
CA PRO A 66 -4.45 9.21 17.18
C PRO A 66 -5.14 8.16 16.29
N TYR A 67 -4.41 7.68 15.28
CA TYR A 67 -4.85 6.55 14.43
C TYR A 67 -4.08 5.31 14.83
N THR A 68 -4.74 4.15 14.70
CA THR A 68 -4.12 2.84 14.90
C THR A 68 -4.29 1.96 13.66
N MET A 69 -3.46 0.92 13.52
CA MET A 69 -3.63 -0.06 12.43
C MET A 69 -4.99 -0.79 12.54
N ALA A 70 -5.50 -0.95 13.78
CA ALA A 70 -6.82 -1.50 14.03
C ALA A 70 -7.95 -0.58 13.49
N ASP A 71 -7.79 0.74 13.58
CA ASP A 71 -8.76 1.69 13.00
C ASP A 71 -8.79 1.58 11.48
N TYR A 72 -7.63 1.51 10.81
CA TYR A 72 -7.57 1.31 9.36
C TYR A 72 -8.24 0.01 8.92
N ALA A 73 -8.02 -1.09 9.68
CA ALA A 73 -8.67 -2.36 9.40
C ALA A 73 -10.19 -2.31 9.61
N ALA A 74 -10.65 -1.64 10.67
CA ALA A 74 -12.08 -1.48 10.95
C ALA A 74 -12.79 -0.55 9.94
N ASP A 75 -12.12 0.49 9.47
CA ASP A 75 -12.61 1.35 8.39
C ASP A 75 -12.76 0.57 7.08
N THR A 76 -11.80 -0.33 6.80
CA THR A 76 -11.84 -1.21 5.62
C THR A 76 -13.05 -2.15 5.68
N ASP A 77 -13.32 -2.80 6.82
CA ASP A 77 -14.49 -3.66 7.00
C ASP A 77 -15.80 -2.88 6.84
N ALA A 78 -15.89 -1.73 7.48
CA ALA A 78 -17.08 -0.87 7.40
C ALA A 78 -17.31 -0.32 5.98
N LEU A 79 -16.23 -0.03 5.21
CA LEU A 79 -16.36 0.34 3.81
C LEU A 79 -16.92 -0.81 2.97
N LEU A 80 -16.43 -2.03 3.13
CA LEU A 80 -16.98 -3.19 2.43
C LEU A 80 -18.45 -3.41 2.75
N GLN A 81 -18.87 -3.22 4.01
CA GLN A 81 -20.28 -3.27 4.40
C GLN A 81 -21.10 -2.18 3.69
N ALA A 82 -20.61 -0.94 3.66
CA ALA A 82 -21.29 0.19 3.06
C ALA A 82 -21.50 0.04 1.53
N VAL A 83 -20.59 -0.66 0.84
CA VAL A 83 -20.70 -0.93 -0.60
C VAL A 83 -21.33 -2.30 -0.91
N GLY A 84 -21.77 -3.06 0.10
CA GLY A 84 -22.44 -4.37 -0.08
C GLY A 84 -21.49 -5.48 -0.55
N TRP A 85 -20.22 -5.43 -0.15
CA TRP A 85 -19.25 -6.47 -0.46
C TRP A 85 -19.02 -7.37 0.75
N ASP A 86 -19.49 -8.62 0.72
CA ASP A 86 -19.29 -9.58 1.81
C ASP A 86 -17.88 -10.15 1.83
N ARG A 87 -17.36 -10.49 0.65
CA ARG A 87 -16.00 -11.04 0.47
C ARG A 87 -15.37 -10.47 -0.79
N CYS A 88 -14.04 -10.38 -0.78
CA CYS A 88 -13.25 -9.95 -1.92
C CYS A 88 -11.80 -10.46 -1.81
N MET A 89 -11.07 -10.40 -2.91
CA MET A 89 -9.62 -10.49 -2.92
C MET A 89 -9.05 -9.14 -2.48
N VAL A 90 -7.89 -9.15 -1.80
CA VAL A 90 -7.29 -7.94 -1.24
C VAL A 90 -5.87 -7.76 -1.78
N ILE A 91 -5.55 -6.56 -2.25
CA ILE A 91 -4.19 -6.12 -2.58
C ILE A 91 -3.82 -4.99 -1.63
N GLY A 92 -2.74 -5.14 -0.89
CA GLY A 92 -2.18 -4.08 -0.04
C GLY A 92 -0.76 -3.71 -0.47
N VAL A 93 -0.51 -2.41 -0.69
CA VAL A 93 0.78 -1.89 -1.13
C VAL A 93 1.44 -1.10 -0.01
N SER A 94 2.66 -1.46 0.37
CA SER A 94 3.45 -0.74 1.37
C SER A 94 2.70 -0.58 2.70
N PHE A 95 2.40 0.63 3.16
CA PHE A 95 1.52 0.87 4.31
C PHE A 95 0.16 0.17 4.14
N GLY A 96 -0.41 0.17 2.94
CA GLY A 96 -1.64 -0.57 2.65
C GLY A 96 -1.48 -2.09 2.84
N GLY A 97 -0.28 -2.62 2.66
CA GLY A 97 0.05 -4.01 3.01
C GLY A 97 0.04 -4.27 4.51
N MET A 98 0.44 -3.30 5.33
CA MET A 98 0.31 -3.37 6.80
C MET A 98 -1.17 -3.37 7.21
N VAL A 99 -1.97 -2.49 6.60
CA VAL A 99 -3.44 -2.46 6.81
C VAL A 99 -4.08 -3.76 6.36
N ALA A 100 -3.69 -4.30 5.20
CA ALA A 100 -4.22 -5.55 4.67
C ALA A 100 -3.93 -6.76 5.56
N GLN A 101 -2.75 -6.81 6.18
CA GLN A 101 -2.40 -7.82 7.19
C GLN A 101 -3.32 -7.72 8.41
N GLU A 102 -3.44 -6.53 8.99
CA GLU A 102 -4.31 -6.30 10.16
C GLU A 102 -5.78 -6.59 9.84
N PHE A 103 -6.25 -6.20 8.65
CA PHE A 103 -7.59 -6.50 8.16
C PHE A 103 -7.81 -8.00 7.98
N ALA A 104 -6.90 -8.69 7.29
CA ALA A 104 -7.01 -10.12 7.06
C ALA A 104 -6.98 -10.96 8.35
N ILE A 105 -6.20 -10.54 9.36
CA ILE A 105 -6.16 -11.19 10.66
C ILE A 105 -7.50 -11.03 11.42
N ARG A 106 -8.08 -9.84 11.41
CA ARG A 106 -9.32 -9.52 12.17
C ARG A 106 -10.59 -9.98 11.47
N TYR A 107 -10.60 -9.94 10.13
CA TYR A 107 -11.77 -10.15 9.30
C TYR A 107 -11.52 -11.21 8.21
N GLN A 108 -10.96 -12.37 8.60
CA GLN A 108 -10.58 -13.44 7.65
C GLN A 108 -11.72 -13.87 6.74
N HIS A 109 -12.95 -13.89 7.26
CA HIS A 109 -14.16 -14.24 6.50
C HIS A 109 -14.42 -13.31 5.30
N ARG A 110 -13.83 -12.11 5.29
CA ARG A 110 -13.91 -11.12 4.20
C ARG A 110 -12.93 -11.39 3.05
N VAL A 111 -11.84 -12.11 3.32
CA VAL A 111 -10.70 -12.21 2.41
C VAL A 111 -10.68 -13.57 1.72
N GLU A 112 -10.76 -13.55 0.38
CA GLU A 112 -10.63 -14.76 -0.46
C GLU A 112 -9.17 -15.09 -0.76
N LYS A 113 -8.40 -14.08 -1.16
CA LYS A 113 -6.97 -14.13 -1.44
C LYS A 113 -6.33 -12.82 -1.01
N LEU A 114 -5.07 -12.87 -0.62
CA LEU A 114 -4.33 -11.69 -0.15
C LEU A 114 -3.05 -11.51 -0.97
N VAL A 115 -2.83 -10.30 -1.50
CA VAL A 115 -1.58 -9.89 -2.13
C VAL A 115 -0.93 -8.81 -1.29
N LEU A 116 0.31 -9.04 -0.86
CA LEU A 116 1.12 -8.13 -0.04
C LEU A 116 2.29 -7.61 -0.86
N CYS A 117 2.24 -6.35 -1.30
CA CYS A 117 3.27 -5.73 -2.12
C CYS A 117 4.16 -4.82 -1.29
N CYS A 118 5.51 -4.97 -1.40
CA CYS A 118 6.53 -4.09 -0.81
C CYS A 118 6.21 -3.64 0.63
N THR A 119 5.90 -4.58 1.50
CA THR A 119 5.46 -4.33 2.88
C THR A 119 6.26 -5.13 3.91
N SER A 120 6.01 -4.89 5.18
CA SER A 120 6.61 -5.59 6.31
C SER A 120 5.55 -5.96 7.35
N SER A 121 5.85 -6.92 8.19
CA SER A 121 4.98 -7.31 9.31
C SER A 121 5.27 -6.56 10.62
N GLY A 122 6.39 -5.85 10.67
CA GLY A 122 6.87 -5.30 11.95
C GLY A 122 7.34 -6.38 12.92
N GLY A 123 7.54 -5.99 14.18
CA GLY A 123 7.94 -6.89 15.25
C GLY A 123 9.22 -7.68 14.92
N ALA A 124 9.24 -8.96 15.26
CA ALA A 124 10.36 -9.85 14.98
C ALA A 124 10.56 -10.15 13.48
N GLY A 125 9.59 -9.80 12.62
CA GLY A 125 9.70 -9.90 11.16
C GLY A 125 10.41 -8.72 10.49
N GLY A 126 10.87 -7.74 11.27
CA GLY A 126 11.53 -6.54 10.78
C GLY A 126 10.55 -5.44 10.35
N ALA A 127 10.94 -4.20 10.64
CA ALA A 127 10.21 -3.01 10.23
C ALA A 127 10.68 -2.50 8.88
N SER A 128 9.80 -1.83 8.13
CA SER A 128 10.20 -1.05 6.97
C SER A 128 10.90 0.24 7.41
N TYR A 129 11.60 0.91 6.47
CA TYR A 129 12.32 2.17 6.73
C TYR A 129 11.47 3.16 7.56
N PRO A 130 12.03 3.75 8.64
CA PRO A 130 11.28 4.53 9.60
C PRO A 130 10.92 5.94 9.09
N LEU A 131 10.05 6.02 8.08
CA LEU A 131 9.59 7.30 7.50
C LEU A 131 9.01 8.27 8.53
N HIS A 132 8.51 7.79 9.66
CA HIS A 132 8.01 8.61 10.77
C HIS A 132 9.10 9.37 11.53
N GLU A 133 10.37 8.98 11.36
CA GLU A 133 11.53 9.65 11.95
C GLU A 133 12.12 10.73 11.05
N VAL A 134 11.74 10.75 9.76
CA VAL A 134 12.22 11.75 8.81
C VAL A 134 11.60 13.11 9.14
N LYS A 135 12.43 14.06 9.57
CA LYS A 135 12.03 15.40 10.02
C LYS A 135 13.02 16.46 9.52
N GLY A 136 12.54 17.69 9.40
CA GLY A 136 13.40 18.85 9.12
C GLY A 136 13.89 18.97 7.68
N LEU A 137 13.43 18.11 6.77
CA LEU A 137 13.74 18.20 5.35
C LEU A 137 12.79 19.17 4.64
N SER A 138 13.31 19.94 3.68
CA SER A 138 12.50 20.58 2.68
C SER A 138 11.74 19.55 1.82
N LEU A 139 10.73 20.00 1.10
CA LEU A 139 9.95 19.13 0.22
C LEU A 139 10.85 18.45 -0.85
N GLU A 140 11.82 19.20 -1.39
CA GLU A 140 12.76 18.66 -2.38
C GLU A 140 13.72 17.63 -1.76
N GLU A 141 14.30 17.93 -0.60
CA GLU A 141 15.17 16.97 0.11
C GLU A 141 14.41 15.68 0.44
N TYR A 142 13.16 15.80 0.90
CA TYR A 142 12.31 14.63 1.13
C TYR A 142 12.04 13.85 -0.16
N ALA A 143 11.73 14.52 -1.27
CA ALA A 143 11.52 13.87 -2.56
C ALA A 143 12.78 13.11 -3.04
N ARG A 144 13.97 13.73 -2.91
CA ARG A 144 15.26 13.09 -3.23
C ARG A 144 15.51 11.84 -2.37
N LEU A 145 15.26 11.94 -1.06
CA LEU A 145 15.37 10.82 -0.14
C LEU A 145 14.44 9.67 -0.56
N VAL A 146 13.17 9.95 -0.82
CA VAL A 146 12.18 8.93 -1.21
C VAL A 146 12.54 8.26 -2.53
N ILE A 147 13.05 9.00 -3.53
CA ILE A 147 13.51 8.43 -4.81
C ILE A 147 14.66 7.42 -4.58
N THR A 148 15.62 7.77 -3.74
CA THR A 148 16.77 6.89 -3.43
C THR A 148 16.32 5.67 -2.62
N LEU A 149 15.46 5.85 -1.62
CA LEU A 149 14.93 4.75 -0.82
C LEU A 149 14.02 3.82 -1.63
N ALA A 150 13.23 4.40 -2.54
CA ALA A 150 12.33 3.61 -3.37
C ALA A 150 13.09 2.67 -4.34
N ASP A 151 14.32 3.01 -4.71
CA ASP A 151 15.18 2.13 -5.51
C ASP A 151 16.64 2.42 -5.17
N ASN A 152 17.27 1.53 -4.41
CA ASN A 152 18.62 1.73 -3.89
C ASN A 152 19.71 1.75 -4.98
N ARG A 153 19.38 1.43 -6.24
CA ARG A 153 20.26 1.65 -7.40
C ARG A 153 20.38 3.12 -7.77
N ARG A 154 19.43 3.96 -7.34
CA ARG A 154 19.38 5.41 -7.61
C ARG A 154 20.21 6.20 -6.60
N ASP A 155 21.41 5.74 -6.34
CA ASP A 155 22.40 6.37 -5.49
C ASP A 155 22.98 7.67 -6.10
N ALA A 156 23.90 8.32 -5.40
CA ALA A 156 24.52 9.55 -5.86
C ALA A 156 25.28 9.37 -7.19
N ALA A 157 25.90 8.22 -7.41
CA ALA A 157 26.62 7.93 -8.65
C ALA A 157 25.65 7.78 -9.83
N TRP A 158 24.56 7.05 -9.64
CA TRP A 158 23.51 6.94 -10.63
C TRP A 158 22.88 8.30 -10.96
N GLN A 159 22.56 9.12 -9.95
CA GLN A 159 21.99 10.47 -10.13
C GLN A 159 22.91 11.38 -10.94
N ALA A 160 24.22 11.29 -10.70
CA ALA A 160 25.20 12.05 -11.48
C ALA A 160 25.29 11.60 -12.95
N ALA A 161 25.18 10.28 -13.19
CA ALA A 161 25.25 9.69 -14.52
C ALA A 161 23.98 9.86 -15.34
N HIS A 162 22.79 9.97 -14.67
CA HIS A 162 21.46 9.99 -15.29
C HIS A 162 20.67 11.26 -14.92
N GLN A 163 21.32 12.41 -15.01
CA GLN A 163 20.78 13.70 -14.53
C GLN A 163 19.39 14.02 -15.08
N GLN A 164 19.17 13.82 -16.39
CA GLN A 164 17.88 14.14 -17.02
C GLN A 164 16.75 13.24 -16.49
N GLU A 165 17.01 11.94 -16.35
CA GLU A 165 16.04 10.98 -15.80
C GLU A 165 15.74 11.30 -14.33
N PHE A 166 16.78 11.60 -13.55
CA PHE A 166 16.61 11.97 -12.15
C PHE A 166 15.78 13.25 -11.98
N GLN A 167 16.01 14.28 -12.80
CA GLN A 167 15.20 15.51 -12.76
C GLN A 167 13.75 15.27 -13.12
N THR A 168 13.47 14.36 -14.05
CA THR A 168 12.10 13.96 -14.39
C THR A 168 11.43 13.29 -13.20
N LEU A 169 12.08 12.28 -12.58
CA LEU A 169 11.58 11.62 -11.38
C LEU A 169 11.34 12.58 -10.22
N LEU A 170 12.26 13.54 -10.03
CA LEU A 170 12.13 14.54 -8.97
C LEU A 170 10.93 15.45 -9.20
N LYS A 171 10.76 15.93 -10.43
CA LYS A 171 9.61 16.76 -10.82
C LYS A 171 8.29 16.01 -10.62
N ASP A 172 8.20 14.75 -11.05
CA ASP A 172 6.98 13.94 -10.93
C ASP A 172 6.66 13.65 -9.45
N THR A 173 7.68 13.34 -8.66
CA THR A 173 7.55 13.14 -7.21
C THR A 173 7.05 14.41 -6.52
N LEU A 174 7.65 15.57 -6.81
CA LEU A 174 7.24 16.84 -6.25
C LEU A 174 5.80 17.20 -6.64
N THR A 175 5.44 17.01 -7.92
CA THR A 175 4.07 17.23 -8.40
C THR A 175 3.07 16.35 -7.64
N GLY A 176 3.38 15.07 -7.47
CA GLY A 176 2.53 14.16 -6.70
C GLY A 176 2.39 14.59 -5.23
N LEU A 177 3.46 15.06 -4.59
CA LEU A 177 3.43 15.52 -3.19
C LEU A 177 2.60 16.80 -3.01
N GLN A 178 2.48 17.63 -4.04
CA GLN A 178 1.71 18.88 -4.01
C GLN A 178 0.20 18.67 -4.14
N ILE A 179 -0.26 17.52 -4.67
CA ILE A 179 -1.71 17.26 -4.80
C ILE A 179 -2.36 17.26 -3.42
N GLY A 180 -3.30 18.19 -3.22
CA GLY A 180 -4.02 18.38 -1.95
C GLY A 180 -3.16 18.92 -0.81
N ALA A 181 -1.95 19.44 -1.05
CA ALA A 181 -1.05 19.91 0.01
C ALA A 181 -1.64 21.07 0.83
N ASP A 182 -2.40 21.95 0.18
CA ASP A 182 -3.02 23.13 0.79
C ASP A 182 -4.38 22.81 1.47
N GLU A 183 -4.86 21.59 1.40
CA GLU A 183 -6.13 21.21 1.99
C GLU A 183 -6.05 21.19 3.52
N PRO A 184 -7.09 21.70 4.23
CA PRO A 184 -7.13 21.70 5.69
C PRO A 184 -6.89 20.30 6.27
N GLY A 185 -6.00 20.20 7.26
CA GLY A 185 -5.69 18.94 7.94
C GLY A 185 -4.80 17.95 7.16
N ARG A 186 -4.35 18.29 5.93
CA ARG A 186 -3.54 17.37 5.10
C ARG A 186 -2.24 16.92 5.79
N ALA A 187 -1.47 17.87 6.29
CA ALA A 187 -0.21 17.59 6.98
C ALA A 187 -0.45 16.81 8.29
N MET A 188 -1.51 17.13 9.01
CA MET A 188 -1.91 16.43 10.24
C MET A 188 -2.30 14.99 9.94
N GLY A 189 -3.15 14.73 8.94
CA GLY A 189 -3.57 13.38 8.56
C GLY A 189 -2.39 12.51 8.10
N ALA A 190 -1.48 13.07 7.28
CA ALA A 190 -0.25 12.38 6.86
C ALA A 190 0.65 12.02 8.06
N ARG A 191 0.79 12.92 9.02
CA ARG A 191 1.53 12.65 10.27
C ARG A 191 0.87 11.54 11.08
N ARG A 192 -0.46 11.57 11.25
CA ARG A 192 -1.21 10.53 11.99
C ARG A 192 -1.07 9.15 11.32
N GLN A 193 -1.02 9.08 9.99
CA GLN A 193 -0.73 7.83 9.30
C GLN A 193 0.66 7.30 9.62
N LEU A 194 1.68 8.16 9.61
CA LEU A 194 3.05 7.77 9.95
C LEU A 194 3.19 7.36 11.42
N GLU A 195 2.46 8.02 12.34
CA GLU A 195 2.40 7.63 13.74
C GLU A 195 1.78 6.24 13.92
N ALA A 196 0.67 5.94 13.21
CA ALA A 196 -0.01 4.65 13.28
C ALA A 196 0.87 3.47 12.83
N ARG A 197 1.74 3.69 11.81
CA ARG A 197 2.63 2.62 11.32
C ARG A 197 3.79 2.32 12.26
N LYS A 198 4.16 3.25 13.16
CA LYS A 198 5.31 3.09 14.04
C LYS A 198 5.24 1.82 14.90
N ASP A 199 4.03 1.52 15.39
CA ASP A 199 3.79 0.40 16.29
C ASP A 199 3.17 -0.81 15.56
N HIS A 200 3.29 -0.84 14.21
CA HIS A 200 2.79 -1.97 13.43
C HIS A 200 3.55 -3.26 13.76
N ASP A 201 2.84 -4.27 14.25
CA ASP A 201 3.34 -5.61 14.50
C ASP A 201 2.22 -6.64 14.30
N THR A 202 2.34 -7.39 13.23
CA THR A 202 1.46 -8.54 12.92
C THR A 202 2.22 -9.86 12.94
N TYR A 203 3.56 -9.85 13.09
CA TYR A 203 4.42 -10.99 12.83
C TYR A 203 3.98 -12.27 13.55
N SER A 204 3.76 -12.20 14.85
CA SER A 204 3.33 -13.37 15.64
C SER A 204 1.91 -13.85 15.33
N ARG A 205 1.10 -13.03 14.66
CA ARG A 205 -0.29 -13.33 14.28
C ARG A 205 -0.44 -13.81 12.82
N LEU A 206 0.59 -13.64 11.98
CA LEU A 206 0.57 -14.09 10.58
C LEU A 206 0.28 -15.59 10.41
N PRO A 207 0.72 -16.50 11.30
CA PRO A 207 0.37 -17.93 11.20
C PRO A 207 -1.14 -18.23 11.24
N THR A 208 -1.97 -17.28 11.67
CA THR A 208 -3.44 -17.45 11.71
C THR A 208 -4.10 -17.25 10.33
N LEU A 209 -3.39 -16.72 9.34
CA LEU A 209 -3.95 -16.50 8.01
C LEU A 209 -4.18 -17.81 7.27
N GLN A 210 -5.42 -18.08 6.86
CA GLN A 210 -5.83 -19.32 6.22
C GLN A 210 -5.95 -19.21 4.69
N MET A 211 -6.20 -18.00 4.17
CA MET A 211 -6.34 -17.77 2.75
C MET A 211 -5.00 -17.90 2.00
N PRO A 212 -5.02 -18.16 0.68
CA PRO A 212 -3.81 -18.07 -0.14
C PRO A 212 -3.22 -16.65 -0.11
N VAL A 213 -1.89 -16.55 0.05
CA VAL A 213 -1.17 -15.26 0.10
C VAL A 213 -0.07 -15.22 -0.95
N LEU A 214 -0.04 -14.15 -1.74
CA LEU A 214 1.08 -13.81 -2.60
C LEU A 214 1.82 -12.61 -2.02
N ILE A 215 3.09 -12.80 -1.69
CA ILE A 215 3.99 -11.72 -1.26
C ILE A 215 4.80 -11.29 -2.48
N CYS A 216 4.84 -9.98 -2.75
CA CYS A 216 5.56 -9.40 -3.87
C CYS A 216 6.53 -8.32 -3.39
N GLY A 217 7.76 -8.35 -3.88
CA GLY A 217 8.78 -7.35 -3.55
C GLY A 217 9.69 -6.99 -4.70
N GLY A 218 10.26 -5.80 -4.64
CA GLY A 218 11.33 -5.38 -5.53
C GLY A 218 12.70 -5.72 -4.94
N ARG A 219 13.62 -6.24 -5.78
CA ARG A 219 14.98 -6.64 -5.35
C ARG A 219 15.82 -5.48 -4.83
N TYR A 220 15.44 -4.25 -5.19
CA TYR A 220 16.19 -3.03 -4.88
C TYR A 220 15.39 -2.06 -4.01
N ASP A 221 14.39 -2.58 -3.29
CA ASP A 221 13.56 -1.81 -2.37
C ASP A 221 14.34 -1.47 -1.10
N GLY A 222 14.61 -0.19 -0.88
CA GLY A 222 15.25 0.32 0.34
C GLY A 222 14.24 0.72 1.44
N ILE A 223 12.93 0.65 1.16
CA ILE A 223 11.86 0.96 2.14
C ILE A 223 11.39 -0.31 2.85
N ALA A 224 11.04 -1.35 2.07
CA ALA A 224 10.64 -2.65 2.59
C ALA A 224 11.58 -3.72 2.01
N ALA A 225 12.71 -3.92 2.66
CA ALA A 225 13.77 -4.82 2.21
C ALA A 225 13.28 -6.27 2.03
N ILE A 226 13.96 -7.04 1.20
CA ILE A 226 13.62 -8.46 0.91
C ILE A 226 13.46 -9.26 2.21
N ASP A 227 14.30 -9.02 3.20
CA ASP A 227 14.26 -9.71 4.49
C ASP A 227 12.88 -9.61 5.17
N ASN A 228 12.17 -8.49 4.98
CA ASN A 228 10.81 -8.31 5.50
C ASN A 228 9.82 -9.28 4.81
N GLN A 229 9.94 -9.45 3.48
CA GLN A 229 9.07 -10.35 2.73
C GLN A 229 9.41 -11.81 3.04
N GLU A 230 10.69 -12.16 3.18
CA GLU A 230 11.12 -13.50 3.57
C GLU A 230 10.67 -13.86 5.00
N ALA A 231 10.69 -12.89 5.91
CA ALA A 231 10.16 -13.08 7.26
C ALA A 231 8.66 -13.39 7.25
N MET A 232 7.87 -12.67 6.44
CA MET A 232 6.44 -12.96 6.27
C MET A 232 6.20 -14.33 5.63
N LEU A 233 6.99 -14.70 4.61
CA LEU A 233 6.90 -16.02 3.96
C LEU A 233 7.09 -17.17 4.96
N LYS A 234 8.00 -17.02 5.91
CA LYS A 234 8.27 -18.03 6.94
C LYS A 234 7.10 -18.22 7.94
N GLN A 235 6.27 -17.19 8.10
CA GLN A 235 5.17 -17.19 9.07
C GLN A 235 3.82 -17.57 8.47
N ILE A 236 3.57 -17.21 7.22
CA ILE A 236 2.25 -17.40 6.60
C ILE A 236 2.17 -18.79 5.96
N PRO A 237 1.28 -19.70 6.43
CA PRO A 237 1.26 -21.09 5.98
C PRO A 237 1.04 -21.29 4.47
N ASN A 238 0.18 -20.48 3.87
CA ASN A 238 -0.23 -20.61 2.46
C ASN A 238 0.35 -19.47 1.60
N ALA A 239 1.59 -19.03 1.89
CA ALA A 239 2.24 -17.96 1.16
C ALA A 239 3.16 -18.45 0.06
N THR A 240 3.26 -17.64 -0.99
CA THR A 240 4.35 -17.68 -1.99
C THR A 240 5.00 -16.31 -2.09
N LEU A 241 6.31 -16.26 -2.37
CA LEU A 241 7.08 -15.03 -2.55
C LEU A 241 7.56 -14.91 -3.99
N GLU A 242 7.33 -13.75 -4.58
CA GLU A 242 7.85 -13.37 -5.90
C GLU A 242 8.65 -12.08 -5.81
N LEU A 243 9.88 -12.09 -6.32
CA LEU A 243 10.78 -10.94 -6.33
C LEU A 243 11.03 -10.46 -7.75
N PHE A 244 10.75 -9.19 -8.00
CA PHE A 244 10.81 -8.54 -9.30
C PHE A 244 12.05 -7.65 -9.47
N ALA A 245 12.41 -7.36 -10.71
CA ALA A 245 13.53 -6.48 -11.06
C ALA A 245 13.16 -5.01 -10.91
N GLY A 246 12.96 -4.55 -9.66
CA GLY A 246 12.59 -3.17 -9.35
C GLY A 246 12.87 -2.84 -7.88
N GLY A 247 12.58 -1.60 -7.50
CA GLY A 247 12.58 -1.12 -6.13
C GLY A 247 11.19 -1.20 -5.48
N HIS A 248 10.85 -0.23 -4.65
CA HIS A 248 9.56 -0.16 -3.93
C HIS A 248 8.34 -0.12 -4.87
N LEU A 249 8.51 0.50 -6.04
CA LEU A 249 7.48 0.55 -7.09
C LEU A 249 7.75 -0.49 -8.19
N PHE A 250 8.19 -1.69 -7.83
CA PHE A 250 8.55 -2.78 -8.75
C PHE A 250 7.46 -3.05 -9.80
N PHE A 251 6.20 -2.90 -9.43
CA PHE A 251 5.06 -3.13 -10.31
C PHE A 251 4.94 -2.11 -11.47
N VAL A 252 5.57 -0.93 -11.34
CA VAL A 252 5.71 0.04 -12.45
C VAL A 252 6.97 -0.24 -13.27
N GLN A 253 8.00 -0.84 -12.66
CA GLN A 253 9.31 -1.06 -13.27
C GLN A 253 9.42 -2.42 -13.98
N ASP A 254 8.69 -3.44 -13.52
CA ASP A 254 8.68 -4.79 -14.09
C ASP A 254 7.24 -5.22 -14.46
N PRO A 255 6.88 -5.24 -15.76
CA PRO A 255 5.53 -5.62 -16.20
C PRO A 255 5.08 -7.01 -15.76
N LYS A 256 6.03 -7.94 -15.52
CA LYS A 256 5.73 -9.29 -15.04
C LYS A 256 5.05 -9.29 -13.67
N ALA A 257 5.21 -8.21 -12.89
CA ALA A 257 4.57 -8.09 -11.59
C ALA A 257 3.04 -8.07 -11.72
N TYR A 258 2.51 -7.28 -12.67
CA TYR A 258 1.07 -7.25 -12.92
C TYR A 258 0.53 -8.58 -13.42
N GLU A 259 1.23 -9.21 -14.38
CA GLU A 259 0.85 -10.50 -14.94
C GLU A 259 0.75 -11.56 -13.83
N ARG A 260 1.73 -11.59 -12.96
CA ARG A 260 1.78 -12.55 -11.84
C ARG A 260 0.69 -12.33 -10.82
N ILE A 261 0.42 -11.06 -10.46
CA ILE A 261 -0.65 -10.70 -9.51
C ILE A 261 -2.01 -11.07 -10.11
N VAL A 262 -2.27 -10.71 -11.37
CA VAL A 262 -3.53 -11.07 -12.06
C VAL A 262 -3.69 -12.58 -12.13
N ALA A 263 -2.66 -13.34 -12.53
CA ALA A 263 -2.70 -14.80 -12.59
C ALA A 263 -3.02 -15.42 -11.22
N PHE A 264 -2.40 -14.94 -10.14
CA PHE A 264 -2.69 -15.42 -8.79
C PHE A 264 -4.14 -15.16 -8.37
N LEU A 265 -4.67 -13.98 -8.67
CA LEU A 265 -6.03 -13.63 -8.31
C LEU A 265 -7.07 -14.43 -9.12
N GLN A 266 -6.78 -14.74 -10.39
CA GLN A 266 -7.64 -15.52 -11.28
C GLN A 266 -7.59 -17.03 -11.05
N ASP A 267 -6.52 -17.56 -10.43
CA ASP A 267 -6.35 -18.99 -10.16
C ASP A 267 -7.46 -19.51 -9.25
N LYS A 268 -8.36 -20.34 -9.80
CA LYS A 268 -9.52 -20.90 -9.09
C LYS A 268 -9.18 -22.13 -8.24
N ASP A 269 -8.01 -22.74 -8.46
CA ASP A 269 -7.64 -24.03 -7.86
C ASP A 269 -6.89 -23.87 -6.54
N ARG A 270 -6.45 -22.69 -6.21
CA ARG A 270 -5.87 -22.35 -4.88
C ARG A 270 -6.96 -21.78 -3.97
N LYS A 271 -7.72 -22.70 -3.35
CA LYS A 271 -8.64 -22.39 -2.26
C LYS A 271 -7.97 -22.57 -0.90
#